data_7d4c8b87ad70b1fafd84b7dbf5c8d4c3
#
_entry.id   7d4c8b87ad70b1fafd84b7dbf5c8d4c3
#
_cell.length_a   1.000
_cell.length_b   1.000
_cell.length_c   1.000
_cell.angle_alpha   90.00
_cell.angle_beta   90.00
_cell.angle_gamma   90.00
#
_symmetry.space_group_name_H-M   'P 1'
#
loop_
_entity.id
_entity.type
_entity.pdbx_description
1 polymer ?
#
loop_
_entity_poly.entity_id
_entity_poly.type
_entity_poly.pdbx_seq_one_letter_code
_entity_poly.pdbx_strand_id
1 'polypeptide(L)'
;MSMENSLISRSNFQGETGNEGDLVSTIIPVYNRPDLLRQAVDSVLAQSHRPIEIIIVDDGSTDHTPAVCEELQRLQPGVIRLHRQRNAGPGRARQQGLTMAQGAFIQFLDSDDLLLPEKFRSQVQALQAQPDAEIAYGKSYEETHIDGPPRCTGPMRATGVPQSTLFPRLLHERWWTTSSPLYRKRLLDTIGPIQNWINEEDWEYDARAAAAGATLVFVDVNVSVRRLLNANEHLSAEGSSDPTKLKHRALARESIFACARHCGILPGGPEMQRFSRSAFLLSRQCAEVGLEESAASLQHLACAALGSSSPPLDLRLYGWMGQRLGYTRSSRWSTRLRKLLIFRRSLRGL
;
A
#
# COMPACT_ATOMS: atom_id res chain seq x y z
N MET A 1 -22.64 -10.61 -34.20
CA MET A 1 -22.45 -12.06 -34.02
C MET A 1 -22.03 -12.25 -32.58
N SER A 2 -22.95 -12.77 -31.85
CA SER A 2 -22.91 -13.06 -30.40
C SER A 2 -21.88 -14.14 -30.11
N MET A 3 -21.04 -13.94 -29.09
CA MET A 3 -20.35 -15.04 -28.42
C MET A 3 -21.02 -15.25 -27.06
N GLU A 4 -21.64 -16.40 -26.99
CA GLU A 4 -22.47 -16.89 -25.90
C GLU A 4 -21.68 -17.24 -24.64
N ASN A 5 -22.38 -17.00 -23.54
CA ASN A 5 -22.16 -17.58 -22.23
C ASN A 5 -21.60 -19.00 -22.27
N SER A 6 -20.38 -19.21 -21.81
CA SER A 6 -19.86 -20.52 -21.46
C SER A 6 -20.06 -20.71 -19.95
N LEU A 7 -21.09 -21.49 -19.62
CA LEU A 7 -21.38 -22.06 -18.31
C LEU A 7 -20.15 -22.74 -17.74
N ILE A 8 -19.62 -22.20 -16.63
CA ILE A 8 -18.63 -22.89 -15.81
C ILE A 8 -19.33 -24.09 -15.17
N SER A 9 -19.01 -25.28 -15.68
CA SER A 9 -19.46 -26.54 -15.13
C SER A 9 -18.97 -26.67 -13.68
N ARG A 10 -19.89 -27.02 -12.78
CA ARG A 10 -19.59 -27.42 -11.41
C ARG A 10 -18.77 -28.72 -11.44
N SER A 11 -17.46 -28.64 -11.51
CA SER A 11 -16.59 -29.75 -11.21
C SER A 11 -16.46 -29.87 -9.70
N ASN A 12 -16.92 -31.00 -9.15
CA ASN A 12 -16.67 -31.43 -7.77
C ASN A 12 -15.15 -31.56 -7.56
N PHE A 13 -14.53 -30.50 -7.02
CA PHE A 13 -13.19 -30.60 -6.46
C PHE A 13 -13.29 -31.31 -5.09
N GLN A 14 -13.22 -32.64 -5.09
CA GLN A 14 -12.82 -33.38 -3.91
C GLN A 14 -11.31 -33.24 -3.77
N GLY A 15 -10.92 -32.46 -2.74
CA GLY A 15 -9.60 -31.92 -2.56
C GLY A 15 -8.58 -32.92 -2.07
N GLU A 16 -7.36 -32.69 -2.43
CA GLU A 16 -6.21 -33.04 -1.61
C GLU A 16 -6.30 -32.24 -0.32
N THR A 17 -6.27 -32.91 0.83
CA THR A 17 -6.17 -32.29 2.15
C THR A 17 -4.78 -31.61 2.25
N GLY A 18 -4.69 -30.34 1.90
CA GLY A 18 -3.48 -29.56 2.11
C GLY A 18 -3.08 -29.59 3.59
N ASN A 19 -1.78 -29.58 3.85
CA ASN A 19 -1.25 -29.50 5.20
C ASN A 19 -1.75 -28.19 5.85
N GLU A 20 -2.19 -28.23 7.11
CA GLU A 20 -2.61 -27.02 7.85
C GLU A 20 -1.55 -25.91 7.82
N GLY A 21 -0.27 -26.29 7.70
CA GLY A 21 0.86 -25.37 7.53
C GLY A 21 0.87 -24.57 6.21
N ASP A 22 -0.01 -24.86 5.26
CA ASP A 22 -0.08 -24.22 3.94
C ASP A 22 -1.30 -23.30 3.78
N LEU A 23 -2.09 -23.11 4.82
CA LEU A 23 -3.28 -22.25 4.80
C LEU A 23 -2.88 -20.79 4.50
N VAL A 24 -3.54 -20.24 3.48
CA VAL A 24 -3.44 -18.81 3.13
C VAL A 24 -4.68 -18.08 3.62
N SER A 25 -4.50 -17.10 4.50
CA SER A 25 -5.55 -16.17 4.95
C SER A 25 -5.54 -14.91 4.08
N THR A 26 -6.62 -14.66 3.34
CA THR A 26 -6.80 -13.42 2.57
C THR A 26 -7.66 -12.46 3.36
N ILE A 27 -7.14 -11.26 3.66
CA ILE A 27 -7.81 -10.19 4.40
C ILE A 27 -8.27 -9.13 3.40
N ILE A 28 -9.59 -8.91 3.32
CA ILE A 28 -10.22 -7.95 2.40
C ILE A 28 -10.97 -6.90 3.22
N PRO A 29 -10.38 -5.70 3.43
CA PRO A 29 -11.12 -4.57 3.97
C PRO A 29 -12.07 -4.02 2.90
N VAL A 30 -13.30 -3.68 3.28
CA VAL A 30 -14.29 -3.12 2.34
C VAL A 30 -15.07 -1.98 2.98
N TYR A 31 -15.36 -0.94 2.19
CA TYR A 31 -16.25 0.15 2.53
C TYR A 31 -16.99 0.65 1.29
N ASN A 32 -18.34 0.48 1.25
CA ASN A 32 -19.22 0.95 0.17
C ASN A 32 -18.79 0.48 -1.24
N ARG A 33 -18.51 -0.82 -1.42
CA ARG A 33 -18.05 -1.40 -2.69
C ARG A 33 -18.58 -2.82 -2.93
N PRO A 34 -19.92 -3.02 -3.04
CA PRO A 34 -20.51 -4.36 -3.08
C PRO A 34 -20.06 -5.19 -4.30
N ASP A 35 -20.08 -4.60 -5.50
CA ASP A 35 -19.77 -5.31 -6.75
C ASP A 35 -18.28 -5.61 -6.90
N LEU A 36 -17.42 -4.68 -6.48
CA LEU A 36 -15.98 -4.87 -6.50
C LEU A 36 -15.54 -5.94 -5.50
N LEU A 37 -16.17 -5.97 -4.32
CA LEU A 37 -15.93 -7.02 -3.33
C LEU A 37 -16.23 -8.41 -3.88
N ARG A 38 -17.36 -8.60 -4.60
CA ARG A 38 -17.66 -9.90 -5.24
C ARG A 38 -16.53 -10.36 -6.14
N GLN A 39 -16.05 -9.48 -7.02
CA GLN A 39 -14.98 -9.77 -7.95
C GLN A 39 -13.65 -10.09 -7.23
N ALA A 40 -13.32 -9.34 -6.17
CA ALA A 40 -12.14 -9.61 -5.36
C ALA A 40 -12.23 -10.99 -4.70
N VAL A 41 -13.37 -11.33 -4.07
CA VAL A 41 -13.62 -12.65 -3.46
C VAL A 41 -13.56 -13.76 -4.50
N ASP A 42 -14.18 -13.61 -5.66
CA ASP A 42 -14.14 -14.59 -6.75
C ASP A 42 -12.70 -14.85 -7.22
N SER A 43 -11.86 -13.82 -7.27
CA SER A 43 -10.44 -13.96 -7.64
C SER A 43 -9.63 -14.79 -6.62
N VAL A 44 -10.02 -14.74 -5.33
CA VAL A 44 -9.42 -15.56 -4.28
C VAL A 44 -9.94 -16.99 -4.36
N LEU A 45 -11.24 -17.18 -4.59
CA LEU A 45 -11.85 -18.51 -4.75
C LEU A 45 -11.32 -19.26 -5.97
N ALA A 46 -10.90 -18.51 -7.03
CA ALA A 46 -10.29 -19.05 -8.24
C ALA A 46 -8.81 -19.44 -8.11
N GLN A 47 -8.18 -19.25 -6.95
CA GLN A 47 -6.79 -19.67 -6.74
C GLN A 47 -6.63 -21.18 -6.88
N SER A 48 -5.54 -21.61 -7.52
CA SER A 48 -5.21 -23.04 -7.71
C SER A 48 -4.64 -23.71 -6.44
N HIS A 49 -4.30 -22.93 -5.43
CA HIS A 49 -3.81 -23.41 -4.14
C HIS A 49 -4.93 -23.64 -3.14
N ARG A 50 -4.75 -24.67 -2.28
CA ARG A 50 -5.60 -24.96 -1.10
C ARG A 50 -4.68 -25.45 0.03
N PRO A 51 -5.06 -25.25 1.32
CA PRO A 51 -6.29 -24.57 1.79
C PRO A 51 -6.22 -23.05 1.77
N ILE A 52 -7.39 -22.39 1.74
CA ILE A 52 -7.54 -20.94 1.83
C ILE A 52 -8.66 -20.57 2.81
N GLU A 53 -8.53 -19.41 3.45
CA GLU A 53 -9.64 -18.70 4.11
C GLU A 53 -9.69 -17.24 3.63
N ILE A 54 -10.89 -16.65 3.67
CA ILE A 54 -11.14 -15.25 3.31
C ILE A 54 -11.76 -14.56 4.52
N ILE A 55 -11.15 -13.46 4.94
CA ILE A 55 -11.63 -12.64 6.05
C ILE A 55 -12.07 -11.30 5.46
N ILE A 56 -13.37 -11.11 5.36
CA ILE A 56 -13.96 -9.84 4.92
C ILE A 56 -14.14 -8.97 6.15
N VAL A 57 -13.62 -7.76 6.12
CA VAL A 57 -13.81 -6.76 7.17
C VAL A 57 -14.58 -5.58 6.59
N ASP A 58 -15.90 -5.54 6.88
CA ASP A 58 -16.75 -4.40 6.54
C ASP A 58 -16.50 -3.25 7.50
N ASP A 59 -15.85 -2.21 7.01
CA ASP A 59 -15.46 -1.02 7.76
C ASP A 59 -16.62 0.00 7.87
N GLY A 60 -17.82 -0.50 8.24
CA GLY A 60 -19.00 0.31 8.52
C GLY A 60 -19.71 0.83 7.26
N SER A 61 -19.82 0.01 6.22
CA SER A 61 -20.53 0.36 4.99
C SER A 61 -21.98 0.78 5.26
N THR A 62 -22.45 1.76 4.47
CA THR A 62 -23.77 2.39 4.59
C THR A 62 -24.67 2.09 3.39
N ASP A 63 -24.15 1.43 2.36
CA ASP A 63 -24.87 0.94 1.19
C ASP A 63 -25.28 -0.53 1.38
N HIS A 64 -25.46 -1.30 0.30
CA HIS A 64 -25.79 -2.72 0.40
C HIS A 64 -24.58 -3.67 0.50
N THR A 65 -23.38 -3.16 0.69
CA THR A 65 -22.17 -3.99 0.93
C THR A 65 -22.35 -5.00 2.07
N PRO A 66 -22.96 -4.65 3.23
CA PRO A 66 -23.19 -5.62 4.30
C PRO A 66 -24.01 -6.85 3.87
N ALA A 67 -25.07 -6.64 3.08
CA ALA A 67 -25.88 -7.74 2.57
C ALA A 67 -25.08 -8.65 1.62
N VAL A 68 -24.20 -8.06 0.80
CA VAL A 68 -23.29 -8.81 -0.07
C VAL A 68 -22.29 -9.63 0.75
N CYS A 69 -21.74 -9.08 1.83
CA CYS A 69 -20.83 -9.80 2.72
C CYS A 69 -21.49 -11.03 3.35
N GLU A 70 -22.73 -10.87 3.85
CA GLU A 70 -23.53 -11.96 4.44
C GLU A 70 -23.85 -13.04 3.39
N GLU A 71 -24.21 -12.63 2.18
CA GLU A 71 -24.46 -13.55 1.06
C GLU A 71 -23.22 -14.38 0.71
N LEU A 72 -22.06 -13.72 0.56
CA LEU A 72 -20.80 -14.39 0.25
C LEU A 72 -20.42 -15.40 1.34
N GLN A 73 -20.55 -15.03 2.62
CA GLN A 73 -20.31 -15.94 3.75
C GLN A 73 -21.25 -17.15 3.71
N ARG A 74 -22.54 -16.93 3.41
CA ARG A 74 -23.53 -18.02 3.31
C ARG A 74 -23.26 -18.97 2.13
N LEU A 75 -22.74 -18.44 1.02
CA LEU A 75 -22.40 -19.24 -0.17
C LEU A 75 -21.14 -20.07 0.00
N GLN A 76 -20.21 -19.63 0.86
CA GLN A 76 -18.92 -20.29 1.11
C GLN A 76 -18.70 -20.51 2.62
N PRO A 77 -19.55 -21.29 3.29
CA PRO A 77 -19.43 -21.54 4.72
C PRO A 77 -18.12 -22.30 5.02
N GLY A 78 -17.42 -21.86 6.04
CA GLY A 78 -16.12 -22.44 6.41
C GLY A 78 -14.92 -21.88 5.64
N VAL A 79 -15.12 -21.18 4.51
CA VAL A 79 -14.05 -20.50 3.78
C VAL A 79 -14.08 -18.98 4.06
N ILE A 80 -15.27 -18.38 4.08
CA ILE A 80 -15.44 -16.93 4.29
C ILE A 80 -15.86 -16.64 5.72
N ARG A 81 -15.10 -15.78 6.38
CA ARG A 81 -15.39 -15.22 7.70
C ARG A 81 -15.64 -13.72 7.56
N LEU A 82 -16.67 -13.23 8.22
CA LEU A 82 -17.08 -11.82 8.17
C LEU A 82 -16.89 -11.17 9.53
N HIS A 83 -16.33 -9.97 9.53
CA HIS A 83 -16.34 -9.05 10.65
C HIS A 83 -16.89 -7.70 10.19
N ARG A 84 -17.73 -7.09 11.02
CA ARG A 84 -18.22 -5.73 10.78
C ARG A 84 -17.80 -4.83 11.93
N GLN A 85 -17.27 -3.67 11.60
CA GLN A 85 -16.84 -2.67 12.58
C GLN A 85 -17.39 -1.28 12.22
N ARG A 86 -17.31 -0.33 13.16
CA ARG A 86 -17.52 1.08 12.86
C ARG A 86 -16.37 1.57 12.00
N ASN A 87 -16.66 2.40 10.99
CA ASN A 87 -15.64 2.95 10.10
C ASN A 87 -14.47 3.57 10.88
N ALA A 88 -13.29 3.01 10.64
CA ALA A 88 -12.05 3.38 11.31
C ALA A 88 -10.84 3.42 10.35
N GLY A 89 -11.09 3.19 9.06
CA GLY A 89 -10.09 3.23 8.00
C GLY A 89 -9.40 1.89 7.71
N PRO A 90 -8.68 1.83 6.57
CA PRO A 90 -8.15 0.58 6.03
C PRO A 90 -7.12 -0.09 6.94
N GLY A 91 -6.26 0.68 7.62
CA GLY A 91 -5.27 0.13 8.55
C GLY A 91 -5.92 -0.63 9.70
N ARG A 92 -6.98 -0.06 10.30
CA ARG A 92 -7.73 -0.71 11.38
C ARG A 92 -8.46 -1.96 10.89
N ALA A 93 -9.06 -1.89 9.71
CA ALA A 93 -9.76 -3.03 9.12
C ALA A 93 -8.80 -4.18 8.79
N ARG A 94 -7.63 -3.89 8.20
CA ARG A 94 -6.59 -4.91 7.97
C ARG A 94 -6.08 -5.52 9.27
N GLN A 95 -5.85 -4.70 10.32
CA GLN A 95 -5.45 -5.18 11.63
C GLN A 95 -6.49 -6.12 12.24
N GLN A 96 -7.77 -5.77 12.15
CA GLN A 96 -8.84 -6.63 12.63
C GLN A 96 -8.86 -7.97 11.89
N GLY A 97 -8.73 -7.94 10.56
CA GLY A 97 -8.62 -9.17 9.77
C GLY A 97 -7.40 -10.01 10.16
N LEU A 98 -6.26 -9.38 10.40
CA LEU A 98 -5.03 -10.07 10.82
C LEU A 98 -5.20 -10.79 12.18
N THR A 99 -5.93 -10.22 13.14
CA THR A 99 -6.22 -10.89 14.42
C THR A 99 -7.10 -12.13 14.27
N MET A 100 -7.87 -12.20 13.18
CA MET A 100 -8.74 -13.34 12.88
C MET A 100 -8.05 -14.40 12.04
N ALA A 101 -6.95 -14.07 11.38
CA ALA A 101 -6.26 -14.94 10.43
C ALA A 101 -5.62 -16.17 11.13
N GLN A 102 -5.87 -17.35 10.56
CA GLN A 102 -5.39 -18.64 11.08
C GLN A 102 -4.27 -19.23 10.20
N GLY A 103 -4.12 -18.75 8.98
CA GLY A 103 -3.14 -19.26 8.02
C GLY A 103 -1.70 -18.95 8.38
N ALA A 104 -0.79 -19.81 7.93
CA ALA A 104 0.65 -19.60 8.00
C ALA A 104 1.11 -18.48 7.06
N PHE A 105 0.30 -18.19 6.03
CA PHE A 105 0.56 -17.14 5.04
C PHE A 105 -0.58 -16.15 5.02
N ILE A 106 -0.23 -14.85 4.91
CA ILE A 106 -1.17 -13.74 4.93
C ILE A 106 -1.11 -12.98 3.62
N GLN A 107 -2.28 -12.81 3.00
CA GLN A 107 -2.53 -11.98 1.85
C GLN A 107 -3.42 -10.80 2.23
N PHE A 108 -2.95 -9.57 2.01
CA PHE A 108 -3.82 -8.40 2.00
C PHE A 108 -4.32 -8.15 0.58
N LEU A 109 -5.61 -7.92 0.42
CA LEU A 109 -6.23 -7.66 -0.87
C LEU A 109 -7.20 -6.48 -0.74
N ASP A 110 -6.98 -5.42 -1.50
CA ASP A 110 -7.92 -4.32 -1.56
C ASP A 110 -9.19 -4.77 -2.32
N SER A 111 -10.36 -4.31 -1.85
CA SER A 111 -11.66 -4.76 -2.38
C SER A 111 -11.90 -4.40 -3.86
N ASP A 112 -11.06 -3.55 -4.44
CA ASP A 112 -11.08 -3.12 -5.84
C ASP A 112 -10.00 -3.78 -6.72
N ASP A 113 -9.12 -4.61 -6.15
CA ASP A 113 -8.07 -5.33 -6.85
C ASP A 113 -8.42 -6.80 -7.11
N LEU A 114 -7.62 -7.47 -7.96
CA LEU A 114 -7.80 -8.89 -8.28
C LEU A 114 -6.49 -9.67 -8.08
N LEU A 115 -6.61 -10.93 -7.65
CA LEU A 115 -5.53 -11.90 -7.65
C LEU A 115 -5.62 -12.79 -8.90
N LEU A 116 -4.46 -13.20 -9.43
CA LEU A 116 -4.39 -14.10 -10.57
C LEU A 116 -4.26 -15.57 -10.09
N PRO A 117 -4.80 -16.57 -10.83
CA PRO A 117 -5.06 -17.91 -10.31
C PRO A 117 -3.85 -18.65 -9.74
N GLU A 118 -2.65 -18.47 -10.29
CA GLU A 118 -1.44 -19.19 -9.88
C GLU A 118 -0.65 -18.47 -8.77
N LYS A 119 -1.15 -17.35 -8.26
CA LYS A 119 -0.44 -16.54 -7.27
C LYS A 119 -0.09 -17.34 -6.01
N PHE A 120 -1.07 -17.89 -5.33
CA PHE A 120 -0.83 -18.56 -4.05
C PHE A 120 0.05 -19.78 -4.21
N ARG A 121 -0.21 -20.62 -5.22
CA ARG A 121 0.62 -21.80 -5.48
C ARG A 121 2.08 -21.42 -5.65
N SER A 122 2.38 -20.48 -6.55
CA SER A 122 3.76 -20.09 -6.86
C SER A 122 4.46 -19.45 -5.67
N GLN A 123 3.76 -18.56 -4.94
CA GLN A 123 4.36 -17.85 -3.82
C GLN A 123 4.55 -18.75 -2.58
N VAL A 124 3.60 -19.63 -2.27
CA VAL A 124 3.74 -20.61 -1.17
C VAL A 124 4.90 -21.55 -1.47
N GLN A 125 4.97 -22.12 -2.69
CA GLN A 125 6.08 -23.00 -3.09
C GLN A 125 7.43 -22.28 -2.99
N ALA A 126 7.53 -21.02 -3.42
CA ALA A 126 8.76 -20.26 -3.32
C ALA A 126 9.19 -20.01 -1.88
N LEU A 127 8.24 -19.67 -1.00
CA LEU A 127 8.50 -19.55 0.43
C LEU A 127 8.92 -20.86 1.06
N GLN A 128 8.29 -21.98 0.72
CA GLN A 128 8.67 -23.31 1.21
C GLN A 128 10.08 -23.72 0.76
N ALA A 129 10.42 -23.42 -0.51
CA ALA A 129 11.75 -23.69 -1.06
C ALA A 129 12.84 -22.79 -0.45
N GLN A 130 12.48 -21.63 0.10
CA GLN A 130 13.39 -20.69 0.74
C GLN A 130 12.90 -20.36 2.17
N PRO A 131 13.20 -21.20 3.17
CA PRO A 131 12.70 -21.04 4.55
C PRO A 131 13.10 -19.71 5.21
N ASP A 132 14.21 -19.11 4.79
CA ASP A 132 14.70 -17.81 5.28
C ASP A 132 13.95 -16.63 4.64
N ALA A 133 13.25 -16.83 3.54
CA ALA A 133 12.42 -15.77 2.95
C ALA A 133 11.12 -15.60 3.74
N GLU A 134 10.78 -14.34 4.03
CA GLU A 134 9.59 -13.98 4.80
C GLU A 134 8.46 -13.46 3.92
N ILE A 135 8.79 -12.95 2.73
CA ILE A 135 7.84 -12.35 1.80
C ILE A 135 8.08 -12.86 0.39
N ALA A 136 7.06 -13.42 -0.25
CA ALA A 136 7.10 -13.71 -1.68
C ALA A 136 6.33 -12.65 -2.46
N TYR A 137 6.85 -12.24 -3.62
CA TYR A 137 6.16 -11.31 -4.51
C TYR A 137 6.36 -11.71 -5.97
N GLY A 138 5.51 -11.18 -6.85
CA GLY A 138 5.57 -11.42 -8.29
C GLY A 138 5.10 -10.21 -9.08
N LYS A 139 4.96 -10.38 -10.40
CA LYS A 139 4.55 -9.33 -11.33
C LYS A 139 3.13 -8.86 -11.05
N SER A 140 2.94 -7.57 -10.82
CA SER A 140 1.63 -6.93 -10.70
C SER A 140 1.38 -6.04 -11.91
N TYR A 141 0.13 -5.99 -12.34
CA TYR A 141 -0.32 -5.18 -13.47
C TYR A 141 -1.26 -4.08 -13.00
N GLU A 142 -1.37 -3.04 -13.82
CA GLU A 142 -2.36 -2.00 -13.61
C GLU A 142 -3.39 -2.04 -14.74
N GLU A 143 -4.65 -2.08 -14.41
CA GLU A 143 -5.77 -2.02 -15.33
C GLU A 143 -6.52 -0.71 -15.13
N THR A 144 -6.54 0.11 -16.18
CA THR A 144 -7.19 1.41 -16.17
C THR A 144 -8.51 1.34 -16.91
N HIS A 145 -9.59 1.76 -16.25
CA HIS A 145 -10.96 1.85 -16.79
C HIS A 145 -11.38 3.30 -17.09
N ILE A 146 -10.42 4.22 -17.14
CA ILE A 146 -10.66 5.64 -17.37
C ILE A 146 -10.65 5.90 -18.89
N ASP A 147 -11.66 6.59 -19.41
CA ASP A 147 -11.76 7.06 -20.80
C ASP A 147 -11.69 5.98 -21.89
N GLY A 148 -12.34 4.81 -21.71
CA GLY A 148 -12.44 3.81 -22.75
C GLY A 148 -12.43 2.36 -22.25
N PRO A 149 -12.20 1.38 -23.15
CA PRO A 149 -12.11 -0.02 -22.74
C PRO A 149 -10.92 -0.24 -21.80
N PRO A 150 -10.99 -1.23 -20.88
CA PRO A 150 -9.92 -1.53 -19.94
C PRO A 150 -8.57 -1.71 -20.65
N ARG A 151 -7.56 -1.03 -20.14
CA ARG A 151 -6.17 -1.14 -20.64
C ARG A 151 -5.29 -1.67 -19.53
N CYS A 152 -4.62 -2.80 -19.78
CA CYS A 152 -3.69 -3.40 -18.86
C CYS A 152 -2.25 -3.00 -19.21
N THR A 153 -1.52 -2.51 -18.22
CA THR A 153 -0.11 -2.14 -18.34
C THR A 153 0.71 -2.80 -17.25
N GLY A 154 1.93 -3.20 -17.56
CA GLY A 154 2.81 -3.76 -16.55
C GLY A 154 3.99 -4.54 -17.13
N PRO A 155 4.77 -5.16 -16.28
CA PRO A 155 4.65 -5.17 -14.81
C PRO A 155 4.85 -3.79 -14.20
N MET A 156 4.05 -3.49 -13.17
CA MET A 156 4.09 -2.22 -12.46
C MET A 156 5.42 -2.05 -11.72
N ARG A 157 6.00 -0.85 -11.82
CA ARG A 157 7.17 -0.44 -11.04
C ARG A 157 8.26 -1.51 -11.09
N ALA A 158 8.75 -1.99 -9.94
CA ALA A 158 9.78 -3.02 -9.86
C ALA A 158 9.26 -4.43 -9.56
N THR A 159 7.97 -4.67 -9.69
CA THR A 159 7.39 -6.00 -9.42
C THR A 159 7.85 -7.07 -10.43
N GLY A 160 8.35 -6.67 -11.59
CA GLY A 160 8.95 -7.57 -12.60
C GLY A 160 10.46 -7.81 -12.44
N VAL A 161 11.08 -7.31 -11.38
CA VAL A 161 12.53 -7.41 -11.17
C VAL A 161 12.84 -8.09 -9.83
N PRO A 162 13.71 -9.12 -9.81
CA PRO A 162 14.13 -9.76 -8.56
C PRO A 162 14.78 -8.77 -7.60
N GLN A 163 14.30 -8.78 -6.35
CA GLN A 163 14.84 -8.04 -5.21
C GLN A 163 14.93 -9.01 -4.03
N SER A 164 16.01 -8.95 -3.27
CA SER A 164 16.19 -9.77 -2.06
C SER A 164 15.84 -9.03 -0.78
N THR A 165 15.77 -7.70 -0.82
CA THR A 165 15.49 -6.82 0.31
C THR A 165 14.55 -5.67 -0.06
N LEU A 166 13.86 -5.13 0.92
CA LEU A 166 12.96 -3.99 0.74
C LEU A 166 13.73 -2.66 0.64
N PHE A 167 14.71 -2.45 1.54
CA PHE A 167 15.59 -1.29 1.47
C PHE A 167 16.81 -1.56 0.57
N PRO A 168 17.40 -0.53 -0.03
CA PRO A 168 17.13 0.91 0.16
C PRO A 168 15.96 1.47 -0.66
N ARG A 169 15.43 0.73 -1.62
CA ARG A 169 14.41 1.22 -2.57
C ARG A 169 13.12 1.67 -1.88
N LEU A 170 12.64 0.91 -0.89
CA LEU A 170 11.43 1.20 -0.14
C LEU A 170 11.45 2.59 0.52
N LEU A 171 12.63 3.18 0.74
CA LEU A 171 12.77 4.48 1.38
C LEU A 171 12.07 5.61 0.61
N HIS A 172 12.04 5.54 -0.71
CA HIS A 172 11.42 6.57 -1.55
C HIS A 172 10.27 6.06 -2.43
N GLU A 173 10.12 4.75 -2.57
CA GLU A 173 9.11 4.14 -3.43
C GLU A 173 8.61 2.83 -2.82
N ARG A 174 7.30 2.75 -2.57
CA ARG A 174 6.64 1.46 -2.39
C ARG A 174 6.42 0.86 -3.78
N TRP A 175 7.30 -0.04 -4.17
CA TRP A 175 7.41 -0.54 -5.55
C TRP A 175 6.48 -1.71 -5.89
N TRP A 176 5.65 -2.15 -4.95
CA TRP A 176 4.56 -3.10 -5.17
C TRP A 176 3.21 -2.57 -4.69
N THR A 177 2.13 -3.22 -5.11
CA THR A 177 0.78 -2.97 -4.61
C THR A 177 0.51 -3.81 -3.36
N THR A 178 -0.49 -3.46 -2.57
CA THR A 178 -0.91 -4.23 -1.38
C THR A 178 -1.24 -5.69 -1.72
N SER A 179 -1.72 -5.94 -2.93
CA SER A 179 -2.11 -7.26 -3.43
C SER A 179 -0.95 -8.12 -3.97
N SER A 180 0.27 -7.55 -4.16
CA SER A 180 1.40 -8.31 -4.70
C SER A 180 2.08 -9.25 -3.70
N PRO A 181 2.50 -8.81 -2.49
CA PRO A 181 3.21 -9.66 -1.55
C PRO A 181 2.31 -10.70 -0.89
N LEU A 182 2.89 -11.86 -0.59
CA LEU A 182 2.39 -12.87 0.34
C LEU A 182 3.38 -12.97 1.50
N TYR A 183 2.90 -12.78 2.71
CA TYR A 183 3.72 -12.73 3.92
C TYR A 183 3.63 -14.03 4.71
N ARG A 184 4.73 -14.45 5.35
CA ARG A 184 4.63 -15.40 6.45
C ARG A 184 3.98 -14.74 7.66
N LYS A 185 3.02 -15.40 8.28
CA LYS A 185 2.33 -14.87 9.47
C LYS A 185 3.30 -14.58 10.61
N ARG A 186 4.31 -15.43 10.84
CA ARG A 186 5.33 -15.23 11.88
C ARG A 186 6.07 -13.89 11.80
N LEU A 187 6.32 -13.38 10.57
CA LEU A 187 6.88 -12.05 10.38
C LEU A 187 5.93 -10.97 10.92
N LEU A 188 4.64 -11.06 10.53
CA LEU A 188 3.63 -10.07 10.92
C LEU A 188 3.37 -10.09 12.43
N ASP A 189 3.44 -11.26 13.07
CA ASP A 189 3.36 -11.41 14.52
C ASP A 189 4.56 -10.72 15.24
N THR A 190 5.73 -10.71 14.60
CA THR A 190 6.96 -10.09 15.14
C THR A 190 6.94 -8.57 15.02
N ILE A 191 6.49 -8.02 13.90
CA ILE A 191 6.53 -6.58 13.64
C ILE A 191 5.40 -5.80 14.31
N GLY A 192 4.45 -6.50 14.91
CA GLY A 192 3.35 -5.90 15.67
C GLY A 192 2.23 -5.33 14.79
N PRO A 193 1.29 -4.56 15.37
CA PRO A 193 0.05 -4.18 14.71
C PRO A 193 0.25 -3.16 13.59
N ILE A 194 -0.64 -3.23 12.58
CA ILE A 194 -0.76 -2.22 11.53
C ILE A 194 -1.24 -0.91 12.15
N GLN A 195 -0.63 0.20 11.76
CA GLN A 195 -0.99 1.52 12.28
C GLN A 195 -2.40 1.91 11.83
N ASN A 196 -3.15 2.55 12.74
CA ASN A 196 -4.50 3.05 12.44
C ASN A 196 -4.41 4.37 11.64
N TRP A 197 -3.85 4.31 10.45
CA TRP A 197 -3.74 5.44 9.53
C TRP A 197 -4.64 5.25 8.30
N ILE A 198 -5.00 6.36 7.68
CA ILE A 198 -5.85 6.36 6.48
C ILE A 198 -5.00 6.19 5.22
N ASN A 199 -3.70 6.50 5.30
CA ASN A 199 -2.80 6.52 4.15
C ASN A 199 -1.36 6.16 4.57
N GLU A 200 -0.67 5.43 3.70
CA GLU A 200 0.71 4.95 3.84
C GLU A 200 0.94 3.99 5.04
N GLU A 201 -0.11 3.45 5.65
CA GLU A 201 -0.02 2.45 6.71
C GLU A 201 0.62 1.14 6.22
N ASP A 202 0.35 0.79 4.97
CA ASP A 202 0.89 -0.38 4.29
C ASP A 202 2.38 -0.20 3.91
N TRP A 203 2.78 1.01 3.52
CA TRP A 203 4.20 1.32 3.27
C TRP A 203 5.03 1.28 4.55
N GLU A 204 4.51 1.85 5.63
CA GLU A 204 5.13 1.80 6.94
C GLU A 204 5.24 0.37 7.47
N TYR A 205 4.20 -0.45 7.23
CA TYR A 205 4.19 -1.84 7.63
C TYR A 205 5.31 -2.64 6.94
N ASP A 206 5.48 -2.45 5.63
CA ASP A 206 6.58 -3.02 4.85
C ASP A 206 7.96 -2.54 5.37
N ALA A 207 8.07 -1.28 5.80
CA ALA A 207 9.32 -0.76 6.36
C ALA A 207 9.68 -1.42 7.70
N ARG A 208 8.69 -1.69 8.57
CA ARG A 208 8.92 -2.47 9.80
C ARG A 208 9.29 -3.92 9.50
N ALA A 209 8.69 -4.53 8.48
CA ALA A 209 9.08 -5.85 8.02
C ALA A 209 10.55 -5.87 7.60
N ALA A 210 11.01 -4.87 6.84
CA ALA A 210 12.42 -4.72 6.49
C ALA A 210 13.33 -4.55 7.72
N ALA A 211 12.91 -3.73 8.69
CA ALA A 211 13.65 -3.51 9.94
C ALA A 211 13.75 -4.78 10.81
N ALA A 212 12.78 -5.67 10.71
CA ALA A 212 12.82 -7.00 11.34
C ALA A 212 13.69 -8.02 10.56
N GLY A 213 14.36 -7.61 9.49
CA GLY A 213 15.26 -8.47 8.71
C GLY A 213 14.54 -9.30 7.63
N ALA A 214 13.31 -8.95 7.25
CA ALA A 214 12.58 -9.70 6.23
C ALA A 214 13.33 -9.74 4.90
N THR A 215 13.52 -10.94 4.36
CA THR A 215 14.08 -11.19 3.04
C THR A 215 12.98 -11.58 2.06
N LEU A 216 13.24 -11.34 0.78
CA LEU A 216 12.26 -11.47 -0.29
C LEU A 216 12.61 -12.63 -1.20
N VAL A 217 11.58 -13.32 -1.71
CA VAL A 217 11.68 -14.22 -2.84
C VAL A 217 10.80 -13.74 -3.99
N PHE A 218 11.38 -13.65 -5.17
CA PHE A 218 10.67 -13.28 -6.40
C PHE A 218 10.15 -14.52 -7.12
N VAL A 219 8.88 -14.48 -7.55
CA VAL A 219 8.31 -15.47 -8.46
C VAL A 219 8.02 -14.81 -9.83
N ASP A 220 8.52 -15.42 -10.89
CA ASP A 220 8.37 -14.88 -12.25
C ASP A 220 7.00 -15.21 -12.86
N VAL A 221 5.92 -14.93 -12.10
CA VAL A 221 4.53 -15.10 -12.52
C VAL A 221 3.74 -13.83 -12.30
N ASN A 222 2.63 -13.71 -13.00
CA ASN A 222 1.66 -12.64 -12.81
C ASN A 222 0.83 -12.96 -11.58
N VAL A 223 0.81 -12.08 -10.56
CA VAL A 223 0.19 -12.38 -9.27
C VAL A 223 -1.05 -11.55 -8.97
N SER A 224 -1.11 -10.31 -9.46
CA SER A 224 -2.24 -9.42 -9.16
C SER A 224 -2.46 -8.37 -10.23
N VAL A 225 -3.68 -7.81 -10.23
CA VAL A 225 -4.09 -6.68 -11.06
C VAL A 225 -4.63 -5.60 -10.14
N ARG A 226 -3.98 -4.43 -10.14
CA ARG A 226 -4.51 -3.22 -9.54
C ARG A 226 -5.45 -2.54 -10.52
N ARG A 227 -6.65 -2.20 -10.08
CA ARG A 227 -7.64 -1.54 -10.94
C ARG A 227 -7.75 -0.05 -10.63
N LEU A 228 -7.63 0.78 -11.65
CA LEU A 228 -7.89 2.22 -11.59
C LEU A 228 -9.26 2.49 -12.21
N LEU A 229 -10.28 2.56 -11.38
CA LEU A 229 -11.68 2.66 -11.81
C LEU A 229 -12.13 4.10 -12.06
N ASN A 230 -11.76 5.04 -11.19
CA ASN A 230 -12.02 6.47 -11.33
C ASN A 230 -10.93 7.29 -10.65
N ALA A 231 -10.55 8.42 -11.24
CA ALA A 231 -9.49 9.28 -10.71
C ALA A 231 -9.79 9.87 -9.31
N ASN A 232 -11.07 9.96 -8.93
CA ASN A 232 -11.53 10.61 -7.69
C ASN A 232 -11.81 9.62 -6.53
N GLU A 233 -11.77 8.30 -6.77
CA GLU A 233 -12.18 7.29 -5.77
C GLU A 233 -11.01 6.64 -5.03
N HIS A 234 -9.77 6.96 -5.38
CA HIS A 234 -8.61 6.41 -4.69
C HIS A 234 -8.29 7.18 -3.41
N LEU A 235 -8.21 6.48 -2.28
CA LEU A 235 -7.77 7.04 -1.00
C LEU A 235 -6.35 7.65 -1.09
N SER A 236 -5.53 7.10 -1.98
CA SER A 236 -4.13 7.47 -2.21
C SER A 236 -3.93 8.58 -3.25
N ALA A 237 -5.00 9.31 -3.66
CA ALA A 237 -4.84 10.39 -4.64
C ALA A 237 -3.73 11.36 -4.22
N GLU A 238 -2.70 11.48 -5.07
CA GLU A 238 -1.62 12.44 -4.88
C GLU A 238 -2.20 13.86 -4.85
N GLY A 239 -1.68 14.68 -3.93
CA GLY A 239 -2.12 16.08 -3.80
C GLY A 239 -3.29 16.30 -2.85
N SER A 240 -3.69 15.30 -2.05
CA SER A 240 -4.69 15.52 -0.99
C SER A 240 -4.25 16.66 -0.08
N SER A 241 -5.15 17.65 0.08
CA SER A 241 -5.02 18.73 1.07
C SER A 241 -5.69 18.39 2.40
N ASP A 242 -6.11 17.13 2.58
CA ASP A 242 -6.71 16.65 3.83
C ASP A 242 -5.66 16.63 4.94
N PRO A 243 -5.85 17.42 6.03
CA PRO A 243 -4.87 17.50 7.11
C PRO A 243 -4.63 16.15 7.81
N THR A 244 -5.65 15.29 7.92
CA THR A 244 -5.53 13.98 8.56
C THR A 244 -4.64 13.06 7.73
N LYS A 245 -4.88 12.99 6.42
CA LYS A 245 -4.03 12.21 5.50
C LYS A 245 -2.59 12.71 5.51
N LEU A 246 -2.38 14.04 5.46
CA LEU A 246 -1.04 14.63 5.47
C LEU A 246 -0.30 14.33 6.79
N LYS A 247 -1.01 14.38 7.93
CA LYS A 247 -0.44 14.00 9.24
C LYS A 247 -0.01 12.54 9.26
N HIS A 248 -0.85 11.62 8.77
CA HIS A 248 -0.52 10.19 8.72
C HIS A 248 0.68 9.92 7.79
N ARG A 249 0.75 10.60 6.64
CA ARG A 249 1.92 10.52 5.75
C ARG A 249 3.19 11.03 6.42
N ALA A 250 3.11 12.09 7.20
CA ALA A 250 4.27 12.60 7.95
C ALA A 250 4.78 11.57 8.95
N LEU A 251 3.89 10.97 9.75
CA LEU A 251 4.23 9.91 10.70
C LEU A 251 4.81 8.67 9.99
N ALA A 252 4.24 8.29 8.84
CA ALA A 252 4.78 7.18 8.04
C ALA A 252 6.20 7.47 7.57
N ARG A 253 6.51 8.70 7.10
CA ARG A 253 7.88 9.06 6.70
C ARG A 253 8.88 9.01 7.85
N GLU A 254 8.47 9.41 9.04
CA GLU A 254 9.31 9.31 10.24
C GLU A 254 9.65 7.85 10.56
N SER A 255 8.65 6.98 10.59
CA SER A 255 8.84 5.55 10.82
C SER A 255 9.69 4.88 9.74
N ILE A 256 9.40 5.13 8.46
CA ILE A 256 10.16 4.58 7.32
C ILE A 256 11.64 5.00 7.39
N PHE A 257 11.91 6.26 7.72
CA PHE A 257 13.29 6.72 7.89
C PHE A 257 13.99 6.03 9.05
N ALA A 258 13.33 5.89 10.20
CA ALA A 258 13.88 5.19 11.35
C ALA A 258 14.20 3.73 11.03
N CYS A 259 13.27 3.03 10.35
CA CYS A 259 13.48 1.66 9.87
C CYS A 259 14.67 1.55 8.91
N ALA A 260 14.79 2.47 7.94
CA ALA A 260 15.93 2.50 7.02
C ALA A 260 17.26 2.71 7.74
N ARG A 261 17.30 3.59 8.74
CA ARG A 261 18.47 3.81 9.60
C ARG A 261 18.83 2.55 10.40
N HIS A 262 17.84 1.85 10.93
CA HIS A 262 18.02 0.58 11.63
C HIS A 262 18.62 -0.49 10.70
N CYS A 263 18.21 -0.53 9.44
CA CYS A 263 18.78 -1.41 8.41
C CYS A 263 20.17 -0.96 7.91
N GLY A 264 20.82 0.03 8.54
CA GLY A 264 22.16 0.48 8.18
C GLY A 264 22.22 1.37 6.93
N ILE A 265 21.08 1.87 6.40
CA ILE A 265 21.11 2.77 5.25
C ILE A 265 21.67 4.13 5.68
N LEU A 266 22.84 4.48 5.15
CA LEU A 266 23.55 5.70 5.53
C LEU A 266 22.95 6.93 4.86
N PRO A 267 22.91 8.11 5.55
CA PRO A 267 22.55 9.39 4.94
C PRO A 267 23.47 9.74 3.77
N GLY A 268 22.95 10.56 2.85
CA GLY A 268 23.70 11.07 1.70
C GLY A 268 23.68 10.22 0.45
N GLY A 269 23.28 8.94 0.54
CA GLY A 269 23.12 8.07 -0.62
C GLY A 269 21.97 8.50 -1.56
N PRO A 270 21.91 7.95 -2.80
CA PRO A 270 20.92 8.37 -3.81
C PRO A 270 19.46 8.24 -3.33
N GLU A 271 19.11 7.15 -2.66
CA GLU A 271 17.77 6.92 -2.13
C GLU A 271 17.44 7.86 -0.98
N MET A 272 18.41 8.16 -0.12
CA MET A 272 18.28 9.15 0.95
C MET A 272 18.11 10.56 0.41
N GLN A 273 18.76 10.92 -0.70
CA GLN A 273 18.56 12.21 -1.36
C GLN A 273 17.14 12.32 -1.96
N ARG A 274 16.63 11.26 -2.59
CA ARG A 274 15.24 11.21 -3.08
C ARG A 274 14.25 11.30 -1.93
N PHE A 275 14.50 10.56 -0.85
CA PHE A 275 13.69 10.63 0.37
C PHE A 275 13.70 12.05 0.95
N SER A 276 14.88 12.68 1.08
CA SER A 276 15.01 14.07 1.53
C SER A 276 14.12 15.02 0.73
N ARG A 277 14.13 14.87 -0.60
CA ARG A 277 13.29 15.72 -1.48
C ARG A 277 11.81 15.49 -1.26
N SER A 278 11.37 14.23 -1.13
CA SER A 278 9.96 13.89 -0.88
C SER A 278 9.49 14.38 0.50
N ALA A 279 10.32 14.22 1.54
CA ALA A 279 10.04 14.72 2.89
C ALA A 279 9.92 16.26 2.91
N PHE A 280 10.80 16.95 2.20
CA PHE A 280 10.73 18.40 2.04
C PHE A 280 9.43 18.86 1.36
N LEU A 281 9.02 18.19 0.28
CA LEU A 281 7.77 18.53 -0.41
C LEU A 281 6.55 18.28 0.49
N LEU A 282 6.55 17.18 1.24
CA LEU A 282 5.49 16.87 2.20
C LEU A 282 5.48 17.86 3.37
N SER A 283 6.66 18.31 3.87
CA SER A 283 6.76 19.38 4.87
C SER A 283 6.01 20.64 4.42
N ARG A 284 6.17 21.02 3.15
CA ARG A 284 5.47 22.19 2.60
C ARG A 284 3.97 21.99 2.50
N GLN A 285 3.52 20.78 2.09
CA GLN A 285 2.09 20.44 2.05
C GLN A 285 1.48 20.50 3.46
N CYS A 286 2.15 19.94 4.47
CA CYS A 286 1.73 20.04 5.87
C CYS A 286 1.62 21.49 6.34
N ALA A 287 2.60 22.32 6.03
CA ALA A 287 2.60 23.73 6.39
C ALA A 287 1.46 24.52 5.71
N GLU A 288 1.10 24.21 4.48
CA GLU A 288 -0.01 24.85 3.75
C GLU A 288 -1.37 24.64 4.43
N VAL A 289 -1.57 23.49 5.07
CA VAL A 289 -2.81 23.17 5.82
C VAL A 289 -2.71 23.46 7.33
N GLY A 290 -1.59 24.04 7.80
CA GLY A 290 -1.43 24.44 9.20
C GLY A 290 -0.87 23.39 10.14
N LEU A 291 -0.36 22.25 9.63
CA LEU A 291 0.30 21.21 10.41
C LEU A 291 1.75 21.60 10.72
N GLU A 292 1.95 22.53 11.64
CA GLU A 292 3.24 23.15 11.96
C GLU A 292 4.26 22.13 12.46
N GLU A 293 3.88 21.26 13.41
CA GLU A 293 4.75 20.24 14.00
C GLU A 293 5.21 19.21 12.96
N SER A 294 4.27 18.71 12.14
CA SER A 294 4.59 17.76 11.05
C SER A 294 5.51 18.41 10.01
N ALA A 295 5.29 19.70 9.70
CA ALA A 295 6.14 20.42 8.76
C ALA A 295 7.57 20.59 9.30
N ALA A 296 7.72 20.92 10.59
CA ALA A 296 9.02 21.03 11.25
C ALA A 296 9.75 19.70 11.30
N SER A 297 9.08 18.63 11.73
CA SER A 297 9.65 17.28 11.80
C SER A 297 10.13 16.80 10.43
N LEU A 298 9.32 16.93 9.39
CA LEU A 298 9.67 16.54 8.03
C LEU A 298 10.83 17.37 7.47
N GLN A 299 10.93 18.66 7.81
CA GLN A 299 12.06 19.51 7.44
C GLN A 299 13.36 19.00 8.08
N HIS A 300 13.33 18.65 9.37
CA HIS A 300 14.48 18.05 10.07
C HIS A 300 14.87 16.71 9.44
N LEU A 301 13.87 15.88 9.13
CA LEU A 301 14.07 14.58 8.50
C LEU A 301 14.72 14.71 7.11
N ALA A 302 14.28 15.69 6.32
CA ALA A 302 14.86 15.99 5.01
C ALA A 302 16.35 16.39 5.12
N CYS A 303 16.71 17.18 6.12
CA CYS A 303 18.10 17.52 6.38
C CYS A 303 18.91 16.32 6.87
N ALA A 304 18.38 15.54 7.81
CA ALA A 304 19.03 14.35 8.34
C ALA A 304 19.35 13.30 7.27
N ALA A 305 18.48 13.14 6.27
CA ALA A 305 18.67 12.22 5.16
C ALA A 305 19.85 12.62 4.24
N LEU A 306 20.24 13.88 4.19
CA LEU A 306 21.38 14.36 3.40
C LEU A 306 22.74 14.10 4.06
N GLY A 307 22.77 13.85 5.38
CA GLY A 307 24.01 13.61 6.15
C GLY A 307 24.95 14.84 6.10
N SER A 308 26.18 14.62 5.69
CA SER A 308 27.21 15.67 5.56
C SER A 308 27.06 16.51 4.28
N SER A 309 26.19 16.14 3.35
CA SER A 309 25.97 16.89 2.12
C SER A 309 25.28 18.22 2.42
N SER A 310 25.75 19.32 1.83
CA SER A 310 25.11 20.62 2.00
C SER A 310 23.68 20.58 1.46
N PRO A 311 22.67 20.93 2.27
CA PRO A 311 21.29 20.95 1.79
C PRO A 311 21.12 21.95 0.63
N PRO A 312 20.27 21.63 -0.38
CA PRO A 312 19.90 22.55 -1.44
C PRO A 312 19.40 23.90 -0.90
N LEU A 313 19.62 24.97 -1.67
CA LEU A 313 19.31 26.33 -1.23
C LEU A 313 17.85 26.52 -0.80
N ASP A 314 16.91 25.90 -1.55
CA ASP A 314 15.47 25.96 -1.25
C ASP A 314 15.15 25.30 0.10
N LEU A 315 15.75 24.16 0.41
CA LEU A 315 15.60 23.46 1.68
C LEU A 315 16.19 24.27 2.85
N ARG A 316 17.36 24.90 2.64
CA ARG A 316 18.02 25.76 3.66
C ARG A 316 17.19 27.01 3.96
N LEU A 317 16.77 27.73 2.91
CA LEU A 317 15.97 28.95 3.06
C LEU A 317 14.64 28.66 3.72
N TYR A 318 13.95 27.58 3.31
CA TYR A 318 12.68 27.19 3.91
C TYR A 318 12.86 26.83 5.40
N GLY A 319 13.90 26.08 5.75
CA GLY A 319 14.21 25.73 7.14
C GLY A 319 14.50 26.98 7.99
N TRP A 320 15.32 27.92 7.49
CA TRP A 320 15.62 29.17 8.16
C TRP A 320 14.37 30.05 8.38
N MET A 321 13.53 30.16 7.34
CA MET A 321 12.26 30.90 7.44
C MET A 321 11.29 30.23 8.41
N GLY A 322 11.18 28.90 8.36
CA GLY A 322 10.30 28.11 9.22
C GLY A 322 10.65 28.29 10.70
N GLN A 323 11.92 28.25 11.04
CA GLN A 323 12.40 28.46 12.41
C GLN A 323 12.14 29.89 12.93
N ARG A 324 12.17 30.91 12.07
CA ARG A 324 12.00 32.31 12.48
C ARG A 324 10.55 32.80 12.44
N LEU A 325 9.78 32.35 11.46
CA LEU A 325 8.45 32.89 11.14
C LEU A 325 7.34 31.85 11.35
N GLY A 326 7.70 30.59 11.61
CA GLY A 326 6.80 29.44 11.53
C GLY A 326 6.69 28.90 10.10
N TYR A 327 6.55 27.57 9.96
CA TYR A 327 6.49 26.88 8.66
C TYR A 327 5.22 27.22 7.88
N THR A 328 4.09 27.33 8.57
CA THR A 328 2.80 27.71 7.98
C THR A 328 2.86 29.10 7.34
N ARG A 329 3.45 30.09 8.02
CA ARG A 329 3.63 31.43 7.45
C ARG A 329 4.61 31.43 6.28
N SER A 330 5.72 30.72 6.41
CA SER A 330 6.75 30.58 5.37
C SER A 330 6.22 29.94 4.10
N SER A 331 5.37 28.92 4.21
CA SER A 331 4.72 28.28 3.06
C SER A 331 3.77 29.23 2.33
N ARG A 332 2.93 29.98 3.06
CA ARG A 332 2.04 31.00 2.46
C ARG A 332 2.79 32.07 1.70
N TRP A 333 3.93 32.54 2.22
CA TRP A 333 4.79 33.51 1.54
C TRP A 333 5.42 32.95 0.27
N SER A 334 5.96 31.73 0.33
CA SER A 334 6.58 31.08 -0.83
C SER A 334 5.59 30.83 -1.97
N THR A 335 4.35 30.47 -1.64
CA THR A 335 3.26 30.26 -2.62
C THR A 335 2.82 31.58 -3.28
N ARG A 336 2.74 32.67 -2.50
CA ARG A 336 2.44 34.01 -3.04
C ARG A 336 3.53 34.48 -3.98
N LEU A 337 4.80 34.35 -3.60
CA LEU A 337 5.95 34.73 -4.45
C LEU A 337 5.98 33.92 -5.76
N ARG A 338 5.70 32.61 -5.72
CA ARG A 338 5.63 31.78 -6.93
C ARG A 338 4.52 32.27 -7.87
N LYS A 339 3.31 32.56 -7.36
CA LYS A 339 2.20 33.09 -8.15
C LYS A 339 2.58 34.45 -8.80
N LEU A 340 3.25 35.34 -8.08
CA LEU A 340 3.74 36.62 -8.60
C LEU A 340 4.81 36.45 -9.69
N LEU A 341 5.71 35.49 -9.54
CA LEU A 341 6.76 35.20 -10.54
C LEU A 341 6.19 34.59 -11.83
N ILE A 342 5.20 33.68 -11.69
CA ILE A 342 4.49 33.10 -12.83
C ILE A 342 3.72 34.21 -13.57
N PHE A 343 2.99 35.05 -12.86
CA PHE A 343 2.26 36.18 -13.44
C PHE A 343 3.19 37.17 -14.17
N ARG A 344 4.37 37.49 -13.60
CA ARG A 344 5.38 38.30 -14.28
C ARG A 344 5.99 37.65 -15.52
N ARG A 345 6.12 36.31 -15.56
CA ARG A 345 6.57 35.59 -16.77
C ARG A 345 5.51 35.61 -17.86
N SER A 346 4.25 35.44 -17.51
CA SER A 346 3.14 35.54 -18.47
C SER A 346 2.98 36.95 -19.08
N LEU A 347 3.31 38.00 -18.32
CA LEU A 347 3.30 39.39 -18.82
C LEU A 347 4.56 39.78 -19.64
N ARG A 348 5.63 39.00 -19.61
CA ARG A 348 6.85 39.21 -20.44
C ARG A 348 6.87 38.39 -21.72
N GLY A 349 5.88 37.53 -21.92
CA GLY A 349 5.67 36.75 -23.14
C GLY A 349 4.52 37.26 -24.00
N LEU A 350 3.98 38.43 -23.68
CA LEU A 350 3.17 39.32 -24.50
C LEU A 350 4.02 40.56 -24.89
#